data_ec059da05192c9e0b2b0de21755cfed6
#
_entry.id   ec059da05192c9e0b2b0de21755cfed6
#
_cell.length_a   1.000
_cell.length_b   1.000
_cell.length_c   1.000
_cell.angle_alpha   90.00
_cell.angle_beta   90.00
_cell.angle_gamma   90.00
#
_symmetry.space_group_name_H-M   'P 1'
#
loop_
_entity.id
_entity.type
_entity.pdbx_description
1 polymer ?
#
loop_
_entity_poly.entity_id
_entity_poly.type
_entity_poly.pdbx_seq_one_letter_code
_entity_poly.pdbx_strand_id
1 'polypeptide(L)'
;LKRVYLDAEKEDGYRILVDRFWPRGISKEKAQLDLWLKEIAPSNEARKTFDHVPERFASFAKKYQQELIFEEEKKQAIFKLSQLMKEHPVITFVYGAKNEHQNHAVLLKKFIEMEACK
;
A
#
# COMPACT_ATOMS: atom_id res chain seq x y z
N LEU A 1 -0.33 8.26 -4.32
CA LEU A 1 0.20 6.97 -4.80
C LEU A 1 1.28 7.20 -5.85
N LYS A 2 2.34 6.42 -5.80
CA LYS A 2 3.43 6.52 -6.77
C LYS A 2 4.11 5.17 -6.93
N ARG A 3 4.41 4.79 -8.19
CA ARG A 3 5.21 3.58 -8.45
C ARG A 3 6.64 3.80 -7.95
N VAL A 4 7.23 2.76 -7.35
CA VAL A 4 8.60 2.84 -6.82
C VAL A 4 9.64 3.10 -7.91
N TYR A 5 9.33 2.76 -9.16
CA TYR A 5 10.24 2.96 -10.30
C TYR A 5 10.29 4.40 -10.80
N LEU A 6 9.36 5.25 -10.33
CA LEU A 6 9.40 6.68 -10.65
C LEU A 6 10.34 7.39 -9.66
N ASP A 7 10.88 8.52 -10.10
CA ASP A 7 11.83 9.27 -9.26
C ASP A 7 11.14 9.82 -8.02
N ALA A 8 11.85 9.75 -6.90
CA ALA A 8 11.39 10.37 -5.66
C ALA A 8 11.44 11.89 -5.80
N GLU A 9 10.40 12.56 -5.31
CA GLU A 9 10.30 14.00 -5.37
C GLU A 9 10.04 14.58 -3.98
N LYS A 10 10.45 15.81 -3.76
CA LYS A 10 10.24 16.50 -2.49
C LYS A 10 8.74 16.58 -2.15
N GLU A 11 7.92 16.75 -3.16
CA GLU A 11 6.47 16.87 -3.01
C GLU A 11 5.80 15.58 -2.53
N ASP A 12 6.50 14.44 -2.61
CA ASP A 12 5.98 13.16 -2.15
C ASP A 12 5.78 13.14 -0.63
N GLY A 13 6.49 13.98 0.10
CA GLY A 13 6.42 14.02 1.55
C GLY A 13 6.97 12.73 2.17
N TYR A 14 6.25 12.18 3.14
CA TYR A 14 6.64 10.95 3.82
C TYR A 14 6.31 9.74 2.92
N ARG A 15 7.33 8.98 2.53
CA ARG A 15 7.19 7.90 1.55
C ARG A 15 7.13 6.55 2.26
N ILE A 16 6.04 5.82 2.04
CA ILE A 16 5.82 4.50 2.66
C ILE A 16 5.66 3.44 1.58
N LEU A 17 6.54 2.43 1.58
CA LEU A 17 6.37 1.27 0.70
C LEU A 17 5.33 0.35 1.32
N VAL A 18 4.27 0.03 0.55
CA VAL A 18 3.15 -0.79 1.02
C VAL A 18 3.15 -2.19 0.42
N ASP A 19 4.23 -2.59 -0.24
CA ASP A 19 4.41 -3.94 -0.78
C ASP A 19 4.98 -4.89 0.27
N ARG A 20 4.68 -6.18 0.15
CA ARG A 20 5.22 -7.18 1.05
C ARG A 20 6.70 -7.47 0.78
N PHE A 21 7.12 -7.40 -0.48
CA PHE A 21 8.49 -7.70 -0.88
C PHE A 21 9.16 -6.47 -1.45
N TRP A 22 10.50 -6.40 -1.30
CA TRP A 22 11.28 -5.30 -1.86
C TRP A 22 11.23 -5.36 -3.39
N PRO A 23 11.00 -4.24 -4.07
CA PRO A 23 10.92 -4.22 -5.54
C PRO A 23 12.25 -4.60 -6.18
N ARG A 24 12.20 -5.40 -7.25
CA ARG A 24 13.40 -5.82 -7.98
C ARG A 24 14.09 -4.64 -8.64
N GLY A 25 15.42 -4.63 -8.54
CA GLY A 25 16.25 -3.65 -9.24
C GLY A 25 16.23 -2.25 -8.65
N ILE A 26 15.60 -2.07 -7.48
CA ILE A 26 15.53 -0.76 -6.83
C ILE A 26 16.48 -0.76 -5.62
N SER A 27 17.44 0.17 -5.62
CA SER A 27 18.30 0.37 -4.45
C SER A 27 17.58 1.20 -3.39
N LYS A 28 18.09 1.15 -2.17
CA LYS A 28 17.56 2.00 -1.09
C LYS A 28 17.69 3.47 -1.44
N GLU A 29 18.79 3.84 -2.09
CA GLU A 29 19.04 5.22 -2.50
C GLU A 29 18.00 5.69 -3.52
N LYS A 30 17.65 4.83 -4.48
CA LYS A 30 16.66 5.15 -5.51
C LYS A 30 15.26 5.27 -4.89
N ALA A 31 14.91 4.35 -3.98
CA ALA A 31 13.59 4.30 -3.39
C ALA A 31 13.31 5.47 -2.45
N GLN A 32 14.32 5.94 -1.72
CA GLN A 32 14.22 7.05 -0.77
C GLN A 32 12.98 6.93 0.12
N LEU A 33 12.84 5.75 0.74
CA LEU A 33 11.69 5.47 1.61
C LEU A 33 11.93 5.94 3.02
N ASP A 34 10.87 6.44 3.65
CA ASP A 34 10.88 6.77 5.08
C ASP A 34 10.46 5.56 5.91
N LEU A 35 9.64 4.67 5.33
CA LEU A 35 9.16 3.49 6.02
C LEU A 35 8.78 2.40 5.01
N TRP A 36 9.05 1.15 5.37
CA TRP A 36 8.53 -0.01 4.65
C TRP A 36 7.51 -0.71 5.56
N LEU A 37 6.23 -0.55 5.25
CA LEU A 37 5.14 -1.08 6.06
C LEU A 37 4.60 -2.37 5.42
N LYS A 38 5.43 -3.42 5.41
CA LYS A 38 5.12 -4.67 4.73
C LYS A 38 3.90 -5.40 5.33
N GLU A 39 3.62 -5.18 6.60
CA GLU A 39 2.51 -5.82 7.30
C GLU A 39 1.15 -5.39 6.75
N ILE A 40 1.07 -4.24 6.08
CA ILE A 40 -0.18 -3.74 5.53
C ILE A 40 -0.49 -4.31 4.16
N ALA A 41 0.47 -5.00 3.53
CA ALA A 41 0.29 -5.60 2.22
C ALA A 41 -0.66 -6.81 2.28
N PRO A 42 -1.37 -7.12 1.17
CA PRO A 42 -2.25 -8.29 1.15
C PRO A 42 -1.48 -9.59 1.36
N SER A 43 -2.16 -10.60 1.91
CA SER A 43 -1.58 -11.92 2.13
C SER A 43 -1.24 -12.59 0.81
N ASN A 44 -0.44 -13.68 0.87
CA ASN A 44 -0.16 -14.49 -0.32
C ASN A 44 -1.45 -15.08 -0.90
N GLU A 45 -2.40 -15.46 -0.04
CA GLU A 45 -3.70 -15.98 -0.50
C GLU A 45 -4.47 -14.93 -1.30
N ALA A 46 -4.53 -13.69 -0.80
CA ALA A 46 -5.20 -12.61 -1.50
C ALA A 46 -4.50 -12.31 -2.83
N ARG A 47 -3.17 -12.29 -2.85
CA ARG A 47 -2.41 -12.04 -4.06
C ARG A 47 -2.67 -13.11 -5.12
N LYS A 48 -2.77 -14.37 -4.72
CA LYS A 48 -3.10 -15.48 -5.65
C LYS A 48 -4.51 -15.34 -6.21
N THR A 49 -5.44 -14.82 -5.42
CA THR A 49 -6.81 -14.57 -5.87
C THR A 49 -6.81 -13.62 -7.06
N PHE A 50 -6.00 -12.57 -7.01
CA PHE A 50 -5.92 -11.61 -8.11
C PHE A 50 -5.06 -12.13 -9.26
N ASP A 51 -3.84 -12.57 -8.95
CA ASP A 51 -2.84 -13.07 -9.92
C ASP A 51 -2.74 -12.18 -11.16
N HIS A 52 -2.86 -10.85 -10.99
CA HIS A 52 -2.81 -9.85 -12.05
C HIS A 52 -3.82 -10.08 -13.18
N VAL A 53 -4.91 -10.80 -12.91
CA VAL A 53 -6.02 -10.99 -13.87
C VAL A 53 -7.07 -9.91 -13.57
N PRO A 54 -7.28 -8.94 -14.49
CA PRO A 54 -8.18 -7.81 -14.21
C PRO A 54 -9.58 -8.21 -13.78
N GLU A 55 -10.12 -9.29 -14.35
CA GLU A 55 -11.45 -9.79 -14.01
C GLU A 55 -11.57 -10.28 -12.57
N ARG A 56 -10.44 -10.55 -11.92
CA ARG A 56 -10.40 -11.00 -10.53
C ARG A 56 -10.18 -9.87 -9.52
N PHE A 57 -10.05 -8.63 -10.02
CA PHE A 57 -9.71 -7.51 -9.14
C PHE A 57 -10.80 -7.27 -8.07
N ALA A 58 -12.07 -7.40 -8.43
CA ALA A 58 -13.17 -7.21 -7.48
C ALA A 58 -13.12 -8.23 -6.34
N SER A 59 -12.86 -9.50 -6.66
CA SER A 59 -12.71 -10.55 -5.65
C SER A 59 -11.51 -10.30 -4.76
N PHE A 60 -10.39 -9.88 -5.36
CA PHE A 60 -9.20 -9.50 -4.62
C PHE A 60 -9.46 -8.32 -3.68
N ALA A 61 -10.17 -7.30 -4.16
CA ALA A 61 -10.49 -6.12 -3.36
C ALA A 61 -11.28 -6.50 -2.12
N LYS A 62 -12.27 -7.37 -2.27
CA LYS A 62 -13.08 -7.85 -1.16
C LYS A 62 -12.25 -8.64 -0.16
N LYS A 63 -11.40 -9.53 -0.65
CA LYS A 63 -10.52 -10.34 0.20
C LYS A 63 -9.56 -9.46 1.00
N TYR A 64 -8.92 -8.51 0.35
CA TYR A 64 -7.97 -7.62 0.99
C TYR A 64 -8.65 -6.74 2.04
N GLN A 65 -9.84 -6.22 1.70
CA GLN A 65 -10.61 -5.40 2.66
C GLN A 65 -10.92 -6.20 3.92
N GLN A 66 -11.31 -7.47 3.79
CA GLN A 66 -11.55 -8.34 4.93
C GLN A 66 -10.29 -8.52 5.77
N GLU A 67 -9.13 -8.68 5.12
CA GLU A 67 -7.86 -8.79 5.85
C GLU A 67 -7.55 -7.51 6.63
N LEU A 68 -7.77 -6.35 6.04
CA LEU A 68 -7.53 -5.07 6.71
C LEU A 68 -8.44 -4.88 7.93
N ILE A 69 -9.67 -5.41 7.87
CA ILE A 69 -10.63 -5.27 8.95
C ILE A 69 -10.39 -6.28 10.08
N PHE A 70 -10.04 -7.53 9.75
CA PHE A 70 -10.07 -8.63 10.72
C PHE A 70 -8.71 -9.13 11.18
N GLU A 71 -7.64 -8.98 10.38
CA GLU A 71 -6.33 -9.49 10.78
C GLU A 71 -5.62 -8.51 11.71
N GLU A 72 -5.19 -9.01 12.86
CA GLU A 72 -4.59 -8.19 13.91
C GLU A 72 -3.34 -7.45 13.43
N GLU A 73 -2.46 -8.15 12.70
CA GLU A 73 -1.25 -7.55 12.16
C GLU A 73 -1.56 -6.34 11.29
N LYS A 74 -2.59 -6.46 10.44
CA LYS A 74 -3.00 -5.37 9.55
C LYS A 74 -3.71 -4.25 10.31
N LYS A 75 -4.48 -4.59 11.33
CA LYS A 75 -5.11 -3.58 12.18
C LYS A 75 -4.08 -2.71 12.86
N GLN A 76 -3.00 -3.32 13.36
CA GLN A 76 -1.90 -2.60 13.99
C GLN A 76 -1.18 -1.71 12.98
N ALA A 77 -1.00 -2.20 11.75
CA ALA A 77 -0.39 -1.42 10.68
C ALA A 77 -1.26 -0.21 10.31
N ILE A 78 -2.58 -0.39 10.25
CA ILE A 78 -3.53 0.70 9.99
C ILE A 78 -3.45 1.74 11.11
N PHE A 79 -3.37 1.29 12.36
CA PHE A 79 -3.24 2.21 13.50
C PHE A 79 -1.97 3.04 13.40
N LYS A 80 -0.84 2.37 13.09
CA LYS A 80 0.45 3.07 12.91
C LYS A 80 0.35 4.10 11.79
N LEU A 81 -0.28 3.73 10.67
CA LEU A 81 -0.46 4.63 9.54
C LEU A 81 -1.30 5.84 9.93
N SER A 82 -2.36 5.63 10.72
CA SER A 82 -3.19 6.72 11.21
C SER A 82 -2.40 7.72 12.05
N GLN A 83 -1.48 7.22 12.87
CA GLN A 83 -0.60 8.08 13.67
C GLN A 83 0.32 8.91 12.76
N LEU A 84 0.90 8.27 11.75
CA LEU A 84 1.78 8.96 10.81
C LEU A 84 1.04 10.02 10.01
N MET A 85 -0.22 9.79 9.68
CA MET A 85 -1.05 10.76 8.97
C MET A 85 -1.28 12.04 9.78
N LYS A 86 -1.28 11.92 11.11
CA LYS A 86 -1.39 13.08 11.98
C LYS A 86 -0.09 13.87 12.05
N GLU A 87 1.04 13.20 11.90
CA GLU A 87 2.37 13.82 12.03
C GLU A 87 2.87 14.43 10.73
N HIS A 88 2.41 13.91 9.58
CA HIS A 88 2.92 14.30 8.26
C HIS A 88 1.79 14.80 7.38
N PRO A 89 1.89 16.04 6.86
CA PRO A 89 0.82 16.62 6.04
C PRO A 89 0.68 15.93 4.67
N VAL A 90 1.76 15.35 4.16
CA VAL A 90 1.73 14.63 2.87
C VAL A 90 2.36 13.26 3.05
N ILE A 91 1.62 12.22 2.67
CA ILE A 91 2.09 10.84 2.68
C ILE A 91 1.85 10.24 1.30
N THR A 92 2.88 9.60 0.74
CA THR A 92 2.77 8.90 -0.53
C THR A 92 2.93 7.40 -0.29
N PHE A 93 1.95 6.61 -0.72
CA PHE A 93 2.07 5.16 -0.75
C PHE A 93 2.84 4.76 -2.00
N VAL A 94 3.96 4.08 -1.82
CA VAL A 94 4.84 3.65 -2.89
C VAL A 94 4.63 2.16 -3.14
N TYR A 95 4.52 1.77 -4.40
CA TYR A 95 4.23 0.38 -4.77
C TYR A 95 4.98 -0.01 -6.04
N GLY A 96 5.11 -1.34 -6.28
CA GLY A 96 5.85 -1.86 -7.42
C GLY A 96 5.02 -2.33 -8.60
N ALA A 97 3.69 -2.49 -8.45
CA ALA A 97 2.82 -3.00 -9.51
C ALA A 97 2.89 -2.13 -10.77
N LYS A 98 2.78 -2.78 -11.94
CA LYS A 98 2.80 -2.06 -13.22
C LYS A 98 1.49 -1.33 -13.48
N ASN A 99 0.37 -1.92 -13.11
CA ASN A 99 -0.94 -1.32 -13.33
C ASN A 99 -1.21 -0.27 -12.25
N GLU A 100 -1.33 0.98 -12.66
CA GLU A 100 -1.52 2.10 -11.74
C GLU A 100 -2.96 2.22 -11.23
N HIS A 101 -3.90 1.51 -11.83
CA HIS A 101 -5.32 1.61 -11.49
C HIS A 101 -5.83 0.40 -10.71
N GLN A 102 -5.29 -0.79 -10.96
CA GLN A 102 -5.71 -2.03 -10.33
C GLN A 102 -4.55 -2.64 -9.54
N ASN A 103 -4.36 -2.15 -8.32
CA ASN A 103 -3.35 -2.67 -7.41
C ASN A 103 -3.81 -2.47 -5.96
N HIS A 104 -3.12 -3.13 -5.03
CA HIS A 104 -3.49 -3.07 -3.61
C HIS A 104 -3.32 -1.67 -3.00
N ALA A 105 -2.40 -0.87 -3.51
CA ALA A 105 -2.19 0.49 -2.98
C ALA A 105 -3.41 1.38 -3.24
N VAL A 106 -4.06 1.22 -4.39
CA VAL A 106 -5.31 1.93 -4.70
C VAL A 106 -6.39 1.54 -3.69
N LEU A 107 -6.51 0.25 -3.40
CA LEU A 107 -7.49 -0.25 -2.44
C LEU A 107 -7.21 0.23 -1.03
N LEU A 108 -5.93 0.23 -0.65
CA LEU A 108 -5.51 0.71 0.67
C LEU A 108 -5.84 2.19 0.85
N LYS A 109 -5.56 3.00 -0.16
CA LYS A 109 -5.87 4.42 -0.13
C LYS A 109 -7.36 4.64 0.09
N LYS A 110 -8.21 3.94 -0.66
CA LYS A 110 -9.67 4.04 -0.51
C LYS A 110 -10.11 3.64 0.89
N PHE A 111 -9.56 2.56 1.42
CA PHE A 111 -9.88 2.09 2.76
C PHE A 111 -9.54 3.15 3.82
N ILE A 112 -8.35 3.72 3.74
CA ILE A 112 -7.88 4.74 4.69
C ILE A 112 -8.77 5.98 4.61
N GLU A 113 -9.13 6.42 3.40
CA GLU A 113 -9.99 7.58 3.21
C GLU A 113 -11.38 7.36 3.83
N MET A 114 -11.94 6.15 3.66
CA MET A 114 -13.23 5.81 4.26
C MET A 114 -13.16 5.79 5.79
N GLU A 115 -12.09 5.23 6.36
CA GLU A 115 -11.92 5.22 7.80
C GLU A 115 -11.73 6.63 8.36
N ALA A 116 -11.04 7.50 7.64
CA ALA A 116 -10.82 8.87 8.07
C ALA A 116 -12.10 9.71 8.07
N CYS A 117 -13.10 9.31 7.28
CA CYS A 117 -14.38 10.02 7.19
C CYS A 117 -15.41 9.59 8.24
N LYS A 118 -15.07 8.60 9.06
CA LYS A 118 -15.99 8.11 10.11
C LYS A 118 -15.94 8.98 11.36
#